data_68cf353551117659f61e6b1dad451e56
#
_entry.id   68cf353551117659f61e6b1dad451e56
#
_cell.length_a   1.000
_cell.length_b   1.000
_cell.length_c   1.000
_cell.angle_alpha   90.00
_cell.angle_beta   90.00
_cell.angle_gamma   90.00
#
_symmetry.space_group_name_H-M   'P 1'
#
loop_
_entity.id
_entity.type
_entity.pdbx_description
1 polymer ?
#
loop_
_entity_poly.entity_id
_entity_poly.type
_entity_poly.pdbx_seq_one_letter_code
_entity_poly.pdbx_strand_id
1 'polypeptide(L)'
;PQSPPPPHPRDLTNRIRRQRDWCLRESAIGENRGIVLGVPFIEFLAPGLISMQIIQQSFAHSSSSILSGKMMGNIVDLVGSPLSALEVTLAVIFASITRSIMISFLSILVFSIFIDIRLENALFFVVFLFLSSFSMGAMGFIAGMWSDKWENMATVTNFIIVPMSFLSGTFYSINRLPEILQKISLINPFFHMIDGLRFSFIGSSDGSIKFGLIYLFLFSLIVWFISFFLYKKGYKIRN
;
A
#
# COMPACT_ATOMS: atom_id res chain seq x y z
N PRO A 1 -37.91 17.34 49.91
CA PRO A 1 -37.44 16.79 48.63
C PRO A 1 -36.48 15.65 48.93
N GLN A 2 -36.99 14.42 48.72
CA GLN A 2 -36.15 13.22 48.92
C GLN A 2 -35.10 13.15 47.81
N SER A 3 -33.83 12.96 48.19
CA SER A 3 -32.74 12.71 47.27
C SER A 3 -33.02 11.43 46.48
N PRO A 4 -32.73 11.38 45.14
CA PRO A 4 -32.94 10.17 44.36
C PRO A 4 -32.12 8.99 44.93
N PRO A 5 -32.66 7.77 44.89
CA PRO A 5 -31.96 6.60 45.41
C PRO A 5 -30.63 6.37 44.71
N PRO A 6 -29.60 5.86 45.41
CA PRO A 6 -28.29 5.59 44.80
C PRO A 6 -28.43 4.57 43.65
N PRO A 7 -27.67 4.72 42.54
CA PRO A 7 -27.74 3.81 41.41
C PRO A 7 -27.34 2.40 41.81
N HIS A 8 -28.04 1.41 41.27
CA HIS A 8 -27.76 0.00 41.56
C HIS A 8 -26.32 -0.40 41.17
N PRO A 9 -25.61 -1.21 41.97
CA PRO A 9 -24.19 -1.57 41.67
C PRO A 9 -23.96 -2.12 40.26
N ARG A 10 -24.96 -2.79 39.68
CA ARG A 10 -24.89 -3.28 38.26
C ARG A 10 -24.90 -2.14 37.24
N ASP A 11 -25.55 -1.02 37.53
CA ASP A 11 -25.58 0.14 36.62
C ASP A 11 -24.26 0.91 36.65
N LEU A 12 -23.60 0.94 37.79
CA LEU A 12 -22.23 1.49 37.92
C LEU A 12 -21.21 0.65 37.17
N THR A 13 -21.27 -0.67 37.28
CA THR A 13 -20.36 -1.58 36.54
C THR A 13 -20.57 -1.50 35.03
N ASN A 14 -21.81 -1.39 34.59
CA ASN A 14 -22.14 -1.21 33.16
C ASN A 14 -21.73 0.17 32.63
N ARG A 15 -21.84 1.23 33.45
CA ARG A 15 -21.34 2.57 33.09
C ARG A 15 -19.82 2.58 32.99
N ILE A 16 -19.12 1.99 33.95
CA ILE A 16 -17.64 1.92 33.96
C ILE A 16 -17.14 1.07 32.78
N ARG A 17 -17.81 -0.07 32.51
CA ARG A 17 -17.47 -0.90 31.32
C ARG A 17 -17.68 -0.14 30.02
N ARG A 18 -18.81 0.53 29.86
CA ARG A 18 -19.15 1.34 28.68
C ARG A 18 -18.21 2.55 28.52
N GLN A 19 -17.83 3.21 29.64
CA GLN A 19 -16.85 4.30 29.62
C GLN A 19 -15.43 3.80 29.27
N ARG A 20 -15.03 2.64 29.78
CA ARG A 20 -13.74 2.01 29.45
C ARG A 20 -13.68 1.57 27.98
N ASP A 21 -14.74 0.98 27.47
CA ASP A 21 -14.84 0.55 26.07
C ASP A 21 -14.88 1.78 25.14
N TRP A 22 -15.48 2.88 25.59
CA TRP A 22 -15.48 4.18 24.91
C TRP A 22 -14.09 4.82 24.93
N CYS A 23 -13.43 4.90 26.08
CA CYS A 23 -12.06 5.41 26.22
C CYS A 23 -11.03 4.56 25.42
N LEU A 24 -11.18 3.25 25.41
CA LEU A 24 -10.33 2.37 24.61
C LEU A 24 -10.57 2.56 23.10
N ARG A 25 -11.80 2.78 22.67
CA ARG A 25 -12.14 3.16 21.30
C ARG A 25 -11.56 4.53 20.93
N GLU A 26 -11.78 5.55 21.75
CA GLU A 26 -11.29 6.91 21.52
C GLU A 26 -9.77 7.02 21.52
N SER A 27 -9.09 6.38 22.48
CA SER A 27 -7.63 6.46 22.55
C SER A 27 -6.90 5.51 21.59
N ALA A 28 -7.49 4.35 21.27
CA ALA A 28 -6.89 3.40 20.33
C ALA A 28 -7.11 3.79 18.86
N ILE A 29 -8.18 4.52 18.54
CA ILE A 29 -8.62 4.78 17.17
C ILE A 29 -8.37 6.25 16.74
N GLY A 30 -7.90 7.12 17.64
CA GLY A 30 -7.43 8.48 17.27
C GLY A 30 -8.53 9.49 16.94
N GLU A 31 -9.75 9.35 17.48
CA GLU A 31 -10.85 10.32 17.31
C GLU A 31 -10.46 11.76 17.73
N ASN A 32 -9.48 11.92 18.61
CA ASN A 32 -8.97 13.23 19.07
C ASN A 32 -8.02 13.94 18.07
N ARG A 33 -7.72 13.37 16.89
CA ARG A 33 -6.81 13.98 15.91
C ARG A 33 -7.48 14.93 14.93
N GLY A 34 -8.78 15.18 15.08
CA GLY A 34 -9.54 16.14 14.28
C GLY A 34 -9.89 15.65 12.86
N ILE A 35 -10.43 16.58 12.07
CA ILE A 35 -10.86 16.35 10.69
C ILE A 35 -9.67 16.54 9.76
N VAL A 36 -9.46 15.59 8.84
CA VAL A 36 -8.45 15.65 7.77
C VAL A 36 -9.14 15.42 6.43
N LEU A 37 -8.95 16.32 5.48
CA LEU A 37 -9.64 16.28 4.17
C LEU A 37 -11.17 16.17 4.24
N GLY A 38 -11.78 16.69 5.31
CA GLY A 38 -13.25 16.71 5.50
C GLY A 38 -13.81 15.44 6.14
N VAL A 39 -12.98 14.44 6.48
CA VAL A 39 -13.39 13.20 7.14
C VAL A 39 -12.69 13.00 8.48
N PRO A 40 -13.25 12.21 9.41
CA PRO A 40 -12.58 11.81 10.64
C PRO A 40 -11.21 11.17 10.34
N PHE A 41 -10.23 11.41 11.23
CA PHE A 41 -8.86 10.92 11.01
C PHE A 41 -8.76 9.41 10.72
N ILE A 42 -9.64 8.61 11.31
CA ILE A 42 -9.66 7.16 11.13
C ILE A 42 -10.11 6.76 9.72
N GLU A 43 -11.10 7.46 9.16
CA GLU A 43 -11.56 7.27 7.78
C GLU A 43 -10.51 7.72 6.76
N PHE A 44 -9.70 8.73 7.10
CA PHE A 44 -8.53 9.14 6.33
C PHE A 44 -7.40 8.12 6.39
N LEU A 45 -7.19 7.49 7.56
CA LEU A 45 -6.09 6.56 7.82
C LEU A 45 -6.28 5.21 7.11
N ALA A 46 -7.51 4.67 7.11
CA ALA A 46 -7.79 3.34 6.57
C ALA A 46 -7.41 3.18 5.09
N PRO A 47 -7.80 4.07 4.15
CA PRO A 47 -7.34 4.00 2.76
C PRO A 47 -5.83 4.11 2.61
N GLY A 48 -5.17 4.93 3.45
CA GLY A 48 -3.72 5.04 3.48
C GLY A 48 -3.03 3.72 3.85
N LEU A 49 -3.53 3.02 4.87
CA LEU A 49 -3.02 1.72 5.29
C LEU A 49 -3.29 0.62 4.25
N ILE A 50 -4.47 0.61 3.63
CA ILE A 50 -4.79 -0.31 2.53
C ILE A 50 -3.81 -0.10 1.36
N SER A 51 -3.56 1.15 0.99
CA SER A 51 -2.62 1.51 -0.08
C SER A 51 -1.19 1.05 0.24
N MET A 52 -0.76 1.25 1.48
CA MET A 52 0.56 0.81 1.95
C MET A 52 0.69 -0.72 1.87
N GLN A 53 -0.35 -1.48 2.22
CA GLN A 53 -0.37 -2.93 2.08
C GLN A 53 -0.28 -3.38 0.62
N ILE A 54 -1.04 -2.75 -0.28
CA ILE A 54 -0.98 -3.02 -1.72
C ILE A 54 0.44 -2.84 -2.25
N ILE A 55 1.08 -1.72 -1.93
CA ILE A 55 2.43 -1.36 -2.34
C ILE A 55 3.44 -2.41 -1.86
N GLN A 56 3.45 -2.70 -0.55
CA GLN A 56 4.40 -3.62 0.06
C GLN A 56 4.22 -5.06 -0.43
N GLN A 57 2.99 -5.52 -0.54
CA GLN A 57 2.71 -6.89 -0.93
C GLN A 57 2.97 -7.15 -2.42
N SER A 58 2.71 -6.17 -3.30
CA SER A 58 3.08 -6.27 -4.72
C SER A 58 4.58 -6.41 -4.89
N PHE A 59 5.33 -5.55 -4.21
CA PHE A 59 6.79 -5.59 -4.23
C PHE A 59 7.33 -6.91 -3.66
N ALA A 60 6.87 -7.30 -2.47
CA ALA A 60 7.32 -8.50 -1.78
C ALA A 60 7.03 -9.77 -2.58
N HIS A 61 5.86 -9.87 -3.25
CA HIS A 61 5.51 -11.05 -4.03
C HIS A 61 6.43 -11.22 -5.24
N SER A 62 6.57 -10.17 -6.04
CA SER A 62 7.38 -10.24 -7.26
C SER A 62 8.85 -10.50 -6.94
N SER A 63 9.38 -9.83 -5.92
CA SER A 63 10.78 -9.96 -5.52
C SER A 63 11.08 -11.32 -4.89
N SER A 64 10.19 -11.83 -4.02
CA SER A 64 10.37 -13.16 -3.42
C SER A 64 10.22 -14.28 -4.44
N SER A 65 9.34 -14.13 -5.44
CA SER A 65 9.16 -15.12 -6.51
C SER A 65 10.45 -15.33 -7.30
N ILE A 66 11.10 -14.24 -7.72
CA ILE A 66 12.37 -14.31 -8.46
C ILE A 66 13.53 -14.82 -7.58
N LEU A 67 13.63 -14.30 -6.36
CA LEU A 67 14.71 -14.70 -5.45
C LEU A 67 14.60 -16.18 -5.06
N SER A 68 13.41 -16.68 -4.74
CA SER A 68 13.23 -18.10 -4.44
C SER A 68 13.55 -18.99 -5.63
N GLY A 69 13.18 -18.60 -6.87
CA GLY A 69 13.56 -19.28 -8.09
C GLY A 69 15.08 -19.39 -8.27
N LYS A 70 15.81 -18.30 -7.94
CA LYS A 70 17.29 -18.29 -7.95
C LYS A 70 17.88 -19.24 -6.90
N MET A 71 17.40 -19.16 -5.68
CA MET A 71 17.94 -19.94 -4.56
C MET A 71 17.66 -21.45 -4.68
N MET A 72 16.50 -21.81 -5.25
CA MET A 72 16.13 -23.22 -5.49
C MET A 72 16.72 -23.79 -6.79
N GLY A 73 17.39 -22.97 -7.60
CA GLY A 73 17.93 -23.39 -8.90
C GLY A 73 16.89 -23.45 -10.03
N ASN A 74 15.59 -23.28 -9.73
CA ASN A 74 14.49 -23.36 -10.71
C ASN A 74 14.52 -22.23 -11.75
N ILE A 75 15.34 -21.19 -11.51
CA ILE A 75 15.47 -20.08 -12.46
C ILE A 75 16.11 -20.55 -13.78
N VAL A 76 16.92 -21.63 -13.74
CA VAL A 76 17.52 -22.23 -14.93
C VAL A 76 16.44 -22.82 -15.85
N ASP A 77 15.42 -23.46 -15.26
CA ASP A 77 14.27 -24.00 -15.99
C ASP A 77 13.44 -22.86 -16.61
N LEU A 78 13.29 -21.74 -15.90
CA LEU A 78 12.61 -20.56 -16.41
C LEU A 78 13.35 -19.91 -17.59
N VAL A 79 14.66 -19.84 -17.52
CA VAL A 79 15.53 -19.31 -18.60
C VAL A 79 15.63 -20.29 -19.78
N GLY A 80 15.61 -21.59 -19.52
CA GLY A 80 15.62 -22.66 -20.51
C GLY A 80 14.26 -22.92 -21.17
N SER A 81 13.18 -22.38 -20.62
CA SER A 81 11.84 -22.52 -21.19
C SER A 81 11.70 -21.71 -22.50
N PRO A 82 10.81 -22.12 -23.43
CA PRO A 82 10.59 -21.40 -24.70
C PRO A 82 9.83 -20.07 -24.50
N LEU A 83 9.76 -19.55 -23.27
CA LEU A 83 9.09 -18.31 -22.93
C LEU A 83 9.94 -17.09 -23.29
N SER A 84 9.31 -16.11 -23.89
CA SER A 84 9.95 -14.81 -24.17
C SER A 84 10.16 -14.02 -22.88
N ALA A 85 11.17 -13.14 -22.86
CA ALA A 85 11.43 -12.25 -21.72
C ALA A 85 10.22 -11.39 -21.34
N LEU A 86 9.38 -11.06 -22.33
CA LEU A 86 8.15 -10.31 -22.14
C LEU A 86 7.13 -11.13 -21.35
N GLU A 87 6.92 -12.38 -21.73
CA GLU A 87 5.96 -13.28 -21.08
C GLU A 87 6.35 -13.53 -19.62
N VAL A 88 7.62 -13.78 -19.34
CA VAL A 88 8.10 -14.02 -17.97
C VAL A 88 7.93 -12.79 -17.09
N THR A 89 8.36 -11.61 -17.57
CA THR A 89 8.24 -10.38 -16.77
C THR A 89 6.79 -10.02 -16.50
N LEU A 90 5.92 -10.11 -17.52
CA LEU A 90 4.50 -9.84 -17.36
C LEU A 90 3.82 -10.88 -16.44
N ALA A 91 4.13 -12.17 -16.58
CA ALA A 91 3.55 -13.22 -15.74
C ALA A 91 3.79 -12.97 -14.24
N VAL A 92 5.04 -12.63 -13.87
CA VAL A 92 5.38 -12.33 -12.47
C VAL A 92 4.68 -11.05 -11.99
N ILE A 93 4.62 -10.01 -12.82
CA ILE A 93 3.93 -8.76 -12.47
C ILE A 93 2.43 -8.99 -12.31
N PHE A 94 1.77 -9.72 -13.22
CA PHE A 94 0.36 -10.04 -13.11
C PHE A 94 0.04 -10.92 -11.88
N ALA A 95 0.93 -11.85 -11.54
CA ALA A 95 0.81 -12.61 -10.29
C ALA A 95 0.86 -11.68 -9.06
N SER A 96 1.72 -10.66 -9.05
CA SER A 96 1.76 -9.68 -7.97
C SER A 96 0.50 -8.82 -7.90
N ILE A 97 -0.10 -8.44 -9.05
CA ILE A 97 -1.37 -7.72 -9.11
C ILE A 97 -2.50 -8.56 -8.52
N THR A 98 -2.60 -9.84 -8.91
CA THR A 98 -3.61 -10.77 -8.38
C THR A 98 -3.53 -10.86 -6.86
N ARG A 99 -2.32 -11.00 -6.30
CA ARG A 99 -2.11 -10.99 -4.85
C ARG A 99 -2.55 -9.68 -4.21
N SER A 100 -2.24 -8.54 -4.82
CA SER A 100 -2.65 -7.22 -4.32
C SER A 100 -4.16 -7.02 -4.30
N ILE A 101 -4.85 -7.54 -5.31
CA ILE A 101 -6.32 -7.53 -5.35
C ILE A 101 -6.89 -8.34 -4.18
N MET A 102 -6.36 -9.54 -3.94
CA MET A 102 -6.81 -10.38 -2.82
C MET A 102 -6.58 -9.70 -1.47
N ILE A 103 -5.41 -9.09 -1.28
CA ILE A 103 -5.07 -8.42 -0.02
C ILE A 103 -5.88 -7.14 0.16
N SER A 104 -6.09 -6.35 -0.90
CA SER A 104 -6.93 -5.16 -0.83
C SER A 104 -8.36 -5.49 -0.45
N PHE A 105 -8.92 -6.54 -1.05
CA PHE A 105 -10.26 -7.03 -0.72
C PHE A 105 -10.36 -7.47 0.73
N LEU A 106 -9.40 -8.29 1.21
CA LEU A 106 -9.34 -8.72 2.60
C LEU A 106 -9.18 -7.54 3.57
N SER A 107 -8.33 -6.57 3.23
CA SER A 107 -8.12 -5.38 4.05
C SER A 107 -9.38 -4.52 4.13
N ILE A 108 -10.08 -4.29 3.02
CA ILE A 108 -11.35 -3.57 2.99
C ILE A 108 -12.38 -4.29 3.86
N LEU A 109 -12.49 -5.61 3.77
CA LEU A 109 -13.40 -6.41 4.57
C LEU A 109 -13.10 -6.29 6.06
N VAL A 110 -11.83 -6.35 6.45
CA VAL A 110 -11.44 -6.19 7.87
C VAL A 110 -11.74 -4.78 8.37
N PHE A 111 -11.37 -3.74 7.60
CA PHE A 111 -11.63 -2.36 8.02
C PHE A 111 -13.12 -2.02 8.03
N SER A 112 -13.95 -2.60 7.16
CA SER A 112 -15.40 -2.37 7.13
C SER A 112 -16.13 -2.86 8.39
N ILE A 113 -15.51 -3.75 9.19
CA ILE A 113 -16.06 -4.16 10.51
C ILE A 113 -15.93 -3.03 11.53
N PHE A 114 -14.93 -2.17 11.40
CA PHE A 114 -14.62 -1.12 12.38
C PHE A 114 -15.05 0.28 11.96
N ILE A 115 -15.16 0.53 10.64
CA ILE A 115 -15.37 1.85 10.06
C ILE A 115 -16.32 1.72 8.87
N ASP A 116 -17.20 2.69 8.68
CA ASP A 116 -18.05 2.79 7.48
C ASP A 116 -17.22 3.22 6.25
N ILE A 117 -16.49 2.26 5.67
CA ILE A 117 -15.72 2.51 4.46
C ILE A 117 -16.68 2.57 3.26
N ARG A 118 -16.74 3.71 2.62
CA ARG A 118 -17.49 3.90 1.36
C ARG A 118 -16.50 4.04 0.22
N LEU A 119 -16.73 3.30 -0.84
CA LEU A 119 -15.98 3.42 -2.07
C LEU A 119 -16.74 4.38 -3.00
N GLU A 120 -16.34 5.65 -3.02
CA GLU A 120 -17.03 6.66 -3.83
C GLU A 120 -16.78 6.48 -5.33
N ASN A 121 -15.56 6.08 -5.70
CA ASN A 121 -15.13 5.98 -7.09
C ASN A 121 -14.45 4.64 -7.37
N ALA A 122 -15.24 3.58 -7.59
CA ALA A 122 -14.75 2.22 -7.82
C ALA A 122 -13.83 2.12 -9.07
N LEU A 123 -14.09 2.91 -10.12
CA LEU A 123 -13.26 2.93 -11.32
C LEU A 123 -11.83 3.42 -11.01
N PHE A 124 -11.71 4.53 -10.28
CA PHE A 124 -10.40 5.05 -9.87
C PHE A 124 -9.67 4.07 -8.94
N PHE A 125 -10.40 3.38 -8.06
CA PHE A 125 -9.82 2.34 -7.21
C PHE A 125 -9.14 1.25 -8.04
N VAL A 126 -9.84 0.68 -9.03
CA VAL A 126 -9.29 -0.38 -9.89
C VAL A 126 -8.09 0.13 -10.69
N VAL A 127 -8.17 1.33 -11.27
CA VAL A 127 -7.08 1.90 -12.07
C VAL A 127 -5.84 2.16 -11.21
N PHE A 128 -5.98 2.82 -10.07
CA PHE A 128 -4.84 3.11 -9.19
C PHE A 128 -4.28 1.85 -8.53
N LEU A 129 -5.13 0.88 -8.16
CA LEU A 129 -4.69 -0.42 -7.67
C LEU A 129 -3.84 -1.14 -8.73
N PHE A 130 -4.31 -1.17 -9.98
CA PHE A 130 -3.59 -1.80 -11.08
C PHE A 130 -2.23 -1.13 -11.32
N LEU A 131 -2.20 0.20 -11.49
CA LEU A 131 -0.97 0.95 -11.75
C LEU A 131 0.02 0.85 -10.59
N SER A 132 -0.45 0.94 -9.34
CA SER A 132 0.40 0.80 -8.15
C SER A 132 0.99 -0.60 -8.06
N SER A 133 0.16 -1.63 -8.21
CA SER A 133 0.61 -3.02 -8.15
C SER A 133 1.54 -3.38 -9.32
N PHE A 134 1.26 -2.88 -10.52
CA PHE A 134 2.10 -3.09 -11.69
C PHE A 134 3.48 -2.48 -11.51
N SER A 135 3.56 -1.22 -11.10
CA SER A 135 4.83 -0.52 -10.89
C SER A 135 5.65 -1.14 -9.76
N MET A 136 5.00 -1.47 -8.62
CA MET A 136 5.66 -2.11 -7.49
C MET A 136 6.06 -3.56 -7.78
N GLY A 137 5.25 -4.29 -8.55
CA GLY A 137 5.60 -5.62 -9.06
C GLY A 137 6.84 -5.59 -9.96
N ALA A 138 6.93 -4.60 -10.86
CA ALA A 138 8.10 -4.40 -11.71
C ALA A 138 9.36 -4.00 -10.91
N MET A 139 9.23 -3.12 -9.91
CA MET A 139 10.32 -2.79 -8.99
C MET A 139 10.76 -4.01 -8.18
N GLY A 140 9.81 -4.80 -7.69
CA GLY A 140 10.08 -6.04 -6.98
C GLY A 140 10.82 -7.06 -7.84
N PHE A 141 10.45 -7.16 -9.12
CA PHE A 141 11.15 -8.02 -10.09
C PHE A 141 12.62 -7.62 -10.22
N ILE A 142 12.94 -6.33 -10.38
CA ILE A 142 14.30 -5.81 -10.43
C ILE A 142 15.05 -6.13 -9.14
N ALA A 143 14.45 -5.88 -8.00
CA ALA A 143 15.05 -6.14 -6.70
C ALA A 143 15.33 -7.64 -6.48
N GLY A 144 14.42 -8.52 -6.91
CA GLY A 144 14.60 -9.97 -6.86
C GLY A 144 15.76 -10.46 -7.75
N MET A 145 15.90 -9.87 -8.95
CA MET A 145 17.06 -10.17 -9.82
C MET A 145 18.39 -9.70 -9.21
N TRP A 146 18.39 -8.49 -8.60
CA TRP A 146 19.59 -7.93 -7.99
C TRP A 146 20.02 -8.68 -6.73
N SER A 147 19.07 -9.15 -5.94
CA SER A 147 19.33 -9.82 -4.66
C SER A 147 19.83 -11.23 -4.85
N ASP A 148 20.81 -11.62 -4.04
CA ASP A 148 21.37 -12.98 -4.01
C ASP A 148 21.00 -13.72 -2.71
N LYS A 149 20.50 -12.97 -1.69
CA LYS A 149 20.11 -13.48 -0.36
C LYS A 149 18.84 -12.81 0.12
N TRP A 150 18.13 -13.50 1.02
CA TRP A 150 16.90 -12.95 1.65
C TRP A 150 17.16 -11.69 2.47
N GLU A 151 18.35 -11.57 3.09
CA GLU A 151 18.73 -10.40 3.87
C GLU A 151 18.82 -9.14 3.00
N ASN A 152 19.32 -9.25 1.76
CA ASN A 152 19.37 -8.11 0.83
C ASN A 152 17.96 -7.62 0.48
N MET A 153 17.03 -8.57 0.27
CA MET A 153 15.60 -8.25 0.04
C MET A 153 14.97 -7.56 1.23
N ALA A 154 15.18 -8.10 2.44
CA ALA A 154 14.68 -7.51 3.67
C ALA A 154 15.23 -6.09 3.88
N THR A 155 16.49 -5.87 3.54
CA THR A 155 17.13 -4.54 3.59
C THR A 155 16.44 -3.56 2.64
N VAL A 156 16.21 -3.90 1.39
CA VAL A 156 15.50 -3.03 0.43
C VAL A 156 14.09 -2.73 0.93
N THR A 157 13.37 -3.74 1.39
CA THR A 157 12.01 -3.57 1.89
C THR A 157 11.97 -2.63 3.11
N ASN A 158 12.80 -2.90 4.13
CA ASN A 158 12.73 -2.20 5.40
C ASN A 158 13.37 -0.80 5.37
N PHE A 159 14.40 -0.58 4.54
CA PHE A 159 15.11 0.70 4.49
C PHE A 159 14.69 1.61 3.33
N ILE A 160 14.03 1.06 2.29
CA ILE A 160 13.59 1.87 1.15
C ILE A 160 12.06 1.88 1.06
N ILE A 161 11.42 0.72 0.88
CA ILE A 161 9.98 0.65 0.58
C ILE A 161 9.13 1.13 1.76
N VAL A 162 9.43 0.64 2.97
CA VAL A 162 8.68 1.00 4.18
C VAL A 162 8.81 2.49 4.51
N PRO A 163 10.01 3.09 4.63
CA PRO A 163 10.12 4.52 4.91
C PRO A 163 9.53 5.41 3.82
N MET A 164 9.68 5.06 2.54
CA MET A 164 9.08 5.80 1.44
C MET A 164 7.55 5.77 1.49
N SER A 165 6.96 4.63 1.87
CA SER A 165 5.51 4.52 2.06
C SER A 165 5.01 5.39 3.22
N PHE A 166 5.76 5.47 4.33
CA PHE A 166 5.44 6.33 5.47
C PHE A 166 5.53 7.83 5.11
N LEU A 167 6.58 8.23 4.40
CA LEU A 167 6.82 9.62 4.00
C LEU A 167 5.84 10.12 2.92
N SER A 168 5.12 9.21 2.27
CA SER A 168 4.21 9.52 1.16
C SER A 168 2.79 9.90 1.59
N GLY A 169 2.62 10.36 2.83
CA GLY A 169 1.32 10.86 3.31
C GLY A 169 0.35 9.78 3.77
N THR A 170 0.82 8.55 4.08
CA THR A 170 -0.04 7.48 4.63
C THR A 170 -0.76 7.91 5.90
N PHE A 171 -0.07 8.61 6.80
CA PHE A 171 -0.54 8.97 8.15
C PHE A 171 -0.91 10.46 8.32
N TYR A 172 -0.66 11.30 7.31
CA TYR A 172 -0.89 12.74 7.35
C TYR A 172 -1.18 13.27 5.94
N SER A 173 -1.86 14.40 5.87
CA SER A 173 -2.01 15.14 4.61
C SER A 173 -0.72 15.93 4.32
N ILE A 174 -0.27 15.89 3.07
CA ILE A 174 0.94 16.60 2.62
C ILE A 174 0.83 18.10 2.83
N ASN A 175 -0.37 18.66 2.80
CA ASN A 175 -0.62 20.08 3.03
C ASN A 175 -0.17 20.59 4.42
N ARG A 176 0.10 19.68 5.36
CA ARG A 176 0.62 20.01 6.70
C ARG A 176 2.15 20.03 6.78
N LEU A 177 2.83 19.65 5.71
CA LEU A 177 4.31 19.63 5.67
C LEU A 177 4.87 21.01 5.26
N PRO A 178 6.14 21.31 5.63
CA PRO A 178 6.89 22.42 5.05
C PRO A 178 6.98 22.30 3.53
N GLU A 179 7.04 23.44 2.82
CA GLU A 179 7.02 23.49 1.34
C GLU A 179 8.08 22.61 0.67
N ILE A 180 9.26 22.48 1.26
CA ILE A 180 10.36 21.65 0.76
C ILE A 180 9.93 20.18 0.74
N LEU A 181 9.34 19.70 1.83
CA LEU A 181 8.89 18.30 1.94
C LEU A 181 7.68 18.03 1.05
N GLN A 182 6.79 19.02 0.86
CA GLN A 182 5.69 18.90 -0.11
C GLN A 182 6.22 18.66 -1.53
N LYS A 183 7.21 19.45 -1.98
CA LYS A 183 7.82 19.28 -3.31
C LYS A 183 8.50 17.92 -3.48
N ILE A 184 9.19 17.44 -2.46
CA ILE A 184 9.82 16.11 -2.48
C ILE A 184 8.76 15.01 -2.56
N SER A 185 7.66 15.14 -1.81
CA SER A 185 6.56 14.19 -1.84
C SER A 185 5.88 14.11 -3.20
N LEU A 186 5.71 15.24 -3.90
CA LEU A 186 5.10 15.29 -5.24
C LEU A 186 5.96 14.59 -6.32
N ILE A 187 7.27 14.46 -6.11
CA ILE A 187 8.16 13.70 -7.01
C ILE A 187 8.11 12.20 -6.69
N ASN A 188 7.69 11.83 -5.48
CA ASN A 188 7.69 10.46 -5.03
C ASN A 188 6.52 9.67 -5.64
N PRO A 189 6.76 8.56 -6.40
CA PRO A 189 5.69 7.75 -6.97
C PRO A 189 4.76 7.15 -5.90
N PHE A 190 5.28 6.82 -4.71
CA PHE A 190 4.49 6.28 -3.62
C PHE A 190 3.37 7.24 -3.17
N PHE A 191 3.64 8.56 -3.23
CA PHE A 191 2.62 9.56 -2.91
C PHE A 191 1.43 9.45 -3.88
N HIS A 192 1.68 9.41 -5.17
CA HIS A 192 0.61 9.33 -6.18
C HIS A 192 -0.17 8.01 -6.09
N MET A 193 0.48 6.91 -5.68
CA MET A 193 -0.19 5.63 -5.43
C MET A 193 -1.17 5.75 -4.26
N ILE A 194 -0.72 6.32 -3.14
CA ILE A 194 -1.51 6.44 -1.91
C ILE A 194 -2.62 7.47 -2.08
N ASP A 195 -2.31 8.64 -2.66
CA ASP A 195 -3.28 9.72 -2.86
C ASP A 195 -4.39 9.31 -3.85
N GLY A 196 -4.03 8.63 -4.94
CA GLY A 196 -4.99 8.12 -5.91
C GLY A 196 -5.92 7.04 -5.35
N LEU A 197 -5.38 6.10 -4.57
CA LEU A 197 -6.19 5.11 -3.88
C LEU A 197 -7.07 5.76 -2.81
N ARG A 198 -6.55 6.73 -2.04
CA ARG A 198 -7.34 7.48 -1.06
C ARG A 198 -8.48 8.26 -1.70
N PHE A 199 -8.23 8.92 -2.83
CA PHE A 199 -9.26 9.60 -3.59
C PHE A 199 -10.43 8.69 -3.94
N SER A 200 -10.17 7.43 -4.25
CA SER A 200 -11.23 6.48 -4.59
C SER A 200 -12.18 6.16 -3.42
N PHE A 201 -11.73 6.30 -2.19
CA PHE A 201 -12.53 6.08 -0.98
C PHE A 201 -13.21 7.36 -0.48
N ILE A 202 -12.46 8.48 -0.41
CA ILE A 202 -12.90 9.72 0.27
C ILE A 202 -13.44 10.75 -0.72
N GLY A 203 -13.12 10.62 -2.03
CA GLY A 203 -13.48 11.62 -3.05
C GLY A 203 -12.63 12.90 -3.02
N SER A 204 -11.73 13.03 -2.04
CA SER A 204 -10.82 14.16 -1.89
C SER A 204 -9.35 13.70 -1.97
N SER A 205 -8.48 14.54 -2.54
CA SER A 205 -7.06 14.26 -2.73
C SER A 205 -6.21 15.43 -2.27
N ASP A 206 -4.98 15.15 -1.86
CA ASP A 206 -3.98 16.16 -1.54
C ASP A 206 -3.30 16.73 -2.81
N GLY A 207 -3.25 15.94 -3.89
CA GLY A 207 -2.63 16.28 -5.15
C GLY A 207 -3.62 16.32 -6.33
N SER A 208 -3.08 16.55 -7.54
CA SER A 208 -3.87 16.45 -8.77
C SER A 208 -3.97 15.00 -9.25
N ILE A 209 -5.18 14.42 -9.20
CA ILE A 209 -5.44 13.03 -9.60
C ILE A 209 -5.06 12.77 -11.06
N LYS A 210 -5.34 13.72 -11.96
CA LYS A 210 -4.98 13.59 -13.39
C LYS A 210 -3.46 13.52 -13.57
N PHE A 211 -2.74 14.39 -12.89
CA PHE A 211 -1.27 14.37 -12.92
C PHE A 211 -0.73 13.07 -12.32
N GLY A 212 -1.24 12.65 -11.17
CA GLY A 212 -0.85 11.39 -10.51
C GLY A 212 -1.06 10.16 -11.40
N LEU A 213 -2.18 10.11 -12.14
CA LEU A 213 -2.47 9.01 -13.05
C LEU A 213 -1.47 8.95 -14.21
N ILE A 214 -1.21 10.08 -14.88
CA ILE A 214 -0.23 10.16 -15.99
C ILE A 214 1.17 9.83 -15.47
N TYR A 215 1.55 10.38 -14.32
CA TYR A 215 2.84 10.15 -13.69
C TYR A 215 3.05 8.66 -13.38
N LEU A 216 2.08 8.01 -12.73
CA LEU A 216 2.16 6.58 -12.40
C LEU A 216 2.18 5.70 -13.65
N PHE A 217 1.41 6.06 -14.67
CA PHE A 217 1.41 5.32 -15.94
C PHE A 217 2.80 5.36 -16.59
N LEU A 218 3.39 6.55 -16.73
CA LEU A 218 4.75 6.70 -17.27
C LEU A 218 5.80 5.99 -16.41
N PHE A 219 5.72 6.16 -15.10
CA PHE A 219 6.60 5.50 -14.14
C PHE A 219 6.52 3.97 -14.25
N SER A 220 5.31 3.42 -14.33
CA SER A 220 5.11 1.97 -14.46
C SER A 220 5.69 1.41 -15.75
N LEU A 221 5.55 2.14 -16.88
CA LEU A 221 6.16 1.76 -18.15
C LEU A 221 7.69 1.79 -18.08
N ILE A 222 8.27 2.84 -17.53
CA ILE A 222 9.73 2.97 -17.39
C ILE A 222 10.30 1.82 -16.57
N VAL A 223 9.72 1.55 -15.39
CA VAL A 223 10.20 0.47 -14.52
C VAL A 223 10.02 -0.90 -15.16
N TRP A 224 8.91 -1.12 -15.85
CA TRP A 224 8.70 -2.37 -16.59
C TRP A 224 9.71 -2.54 -17.73
N PHE A 225 10.00 -1.51 -18.53
CA PHE A 225 11.03 -1.58 -19.56
C PHE A 225 12.40 -1.92 -18.97
N ILE A 226 12.77 -1.31 -17.84
CA ILE A 226 14.01 -1.65 -17.13
C ILE A 226 14.02 -3.12 -16.73
N SER A 227 12.93 -3.64 -16.13
CA SER A 227 12.78 -5.04 -15.76
C SER A 227 12.97 -5.99 -16.95
N PHE A 228 12.30 -5.67 -18.06
CA PHE A 228 12.36 -6.41 -19.31
C PHE A 228 13.80 -6.48 -19.89
N PHE A 229 14.47 -5.32 -19.98
CA PHE A 229 15.84 -5.27 -20.50
C PHE A 229 16.84 -5.99 -19.61
N LEU A 230 16.71 -5.87 -18.30
CA LEU A 230 17.57 -6.57 -17.34
C LEU A 230 17.40 -8.10 -17.47
N TYR A 231 16.17 -8.57 -17.54
CA TYR A 231 15.89 -9.99 -17.72
C TYR A 231 16.38 -10.49 -19.09
N LYS A 232 16.12 -9.76 -20.18
CA LYS A 232 16.60 -10.11 -21.53
C LYS A 232 18.12 -10.22 -21.62
N LYS A 233 18.87 -9.36 -20.88
CA LYS A 233 20.32 -9.42 -20.80
C LYS A 233 20.82 -10.57 -19.89
N GLY A 234 19.97 -11.26 -19.18
CA GLY A 234 20.35 -12.32 -18.24
C GLY A 234 21.12 -11.79 -17.01
N TYR A 235 20.84 -10.53 -16.60
CA TYR A 235 21.55 -9.88 -15.49
C TYR A 235 21.40 -10.68 -14.19
N LYS A 236 22.54 -11.14 -13.61
CA LYS A 236 22.59 -11.95 -12.38
C LYS A 236 21.74 -13.24 -12.38
N ILE A 237 21.36 -13.72 -13.54
CA ILE A 237 20.58 -14.96 -13.70
C ILE A 237 21.45 -16.06 -14.32
N ARG A 238 22.46 -15.67 -15.11
CA ARG A 238 23.33 -16.58 -15.85
C ARG A 238 24.74 -16.78 -15.23
N ASN A 239 24.94 -16.30 -14.00
CA ASN A 239 26.24 -16.52 -13.30
C ASN A 239 26.12 -17.67 -12.32
#